data_c561bf8bf15931cae1009a300cd10994
#
_entry.id   c561bf8bf15931cae1009a300cd10994
#
_cell.length_a   1.000
_cell.length_b   1.000
_cell.length_c   1.000
_cell.angle_alpha   90.00
_cell.angle_beta   90.00
_cell.angle_gamma   90.00
#
_symmetry.space_group_name_H-M   'P 1'
#
loop_
_entity.id
_entity.type
_entity.pdbx_description
1 polymer ?
#
loop_
_entity_poly.entity_id
_entity_poly.type
_entity_poly.pdbx_seq_one_letter_code
_entity_poly.pdbx_strand_id
1 'polypeptide(L)'
;MKEVIRLEQVRRDFRVGDEVVHALRGVSFTIGKGEFVTIMGTSGSGKSTLLNTLGCLDTPTDGAYFLDGIPVRSMDKNQRATLRNRKIGFVFQNYNLLPKTTAVENVELPLLYNPAYSSVQRRDKAVEALRAVGLGDRLQHRSNQMSGGQMQRVAIARALVNDPAVILADEATGNLDTRTSFEVLVLFQQLHAAGRTIIFVTHNPEIARYSSRNITLRDGCLLYTSDAAD
;
A
#
# COMPACT_ATOMS: atom_id res chain seq x y z
N MET A 1 8.65 6.70 -19.02
CA MET A 1 8.77 6.16 -17.64
C MET A 1 8.15 4.77 -17.63
N LYS A 2 8.73 3.77 -16.93
CA LYS A 2 8.14 2.41 -16.89
C LYS A 2 6.89 2.45 -16.02
N GLU A 3 5.75 2.02 -16.56
CA GLU A 3 4.49 1.95 -15.81
C GLU A 3 4.52 0.80 -14.79
N VAL A 4 4.14 1.08 -13.55
CA VAL A 4 3.96 0.09 -12.49
C VAL A 4 2.48 -0.28 -12.34
N ILE A 5 1.60 0.70 -12.46
CA ILE A 5 0.15 0.51 -12.43
C ILE A 5 -0.47 1.14 -13.68
N ARG A 6 -1.40 0.40 -14.31
CA ARG A 6 -2.26 0.90 -15.37
C ARG A 6 -3.67 0.38 -15.19
N LEU A 7 -4.60 1.31 -15.05
CA LEU A 7 -6.04 1.06 -15.04
C LEU A 7 -6.67 1.61 -16.31
N GLU A 8 -7.53 0.83 -16.96
CA GLU A 8 -8.27 1.19 -18.16
C GLU A 8 -9.76 0.90 -17.94
N GLN A 9 -10.56 1.94 -17.81
CA GLN A 9 -12.03 1.88 -17.64
C GLN A 9 -12.48 0.90 -16.54
N VAL A 10 -11.73 0.85 -15.42
CA VAL A 10 -11.98 -0.09 -14.34
C VAL A 10 -13.30 0.25 -13.64
N ARG A 11 -14.18 -0.75 -13.56
CA ARG A 11 -15.46 -0.71 -12.84
C ARG A 11 -15.46 -1.74 -11.73
N ARG A 12 -16.13 -1.40 -10.63
CA ARG A 12 -16.40 -2.33 -9.55
C ARG A 12 -17.79 -2.13 -9.01
N ASP A 13 -18.61 -3.16 -9.18
CA ASP A 13 -20.01 -3.20 -8.76
C ASP A 13 -20.18 -4.23 -7.65
N PHE A 14 -21.00 -3.89 -6.65
CA PHE A 14 -21.42 -4.79 -5.58
C PHE A 14 -22.94 -4.95 -5.61
N ARG A 15 -23.41 -6.17 -5.43
CA ARG A 15 -24.85 -6.44 -5.23
C ARG A 15 -25.17 -6.42 -3.75
N VAL A 16 -26.11 -5.60 -3.35
CA VAL A 16 -26.61 -5.48 -1.98
C VAL A 16 -28.13 -5.70 -2.04
N GLY A 17 -28.58 -6.93 -1.81
CA GLY A 17 -29.96 -7.32 -2.08
C GLY A 17 -30.29 -7.21 -3.57
N ASP A 18 -31.33 -6.45 -3.90
CA ASP A 18 -31.76 -6.20 -5.28
C ASP A 18 -31.08 -4.99 -5.94
N GLU A 19 -30.29 -4.23 -5.18
CA GLU A 19 -29.61 -3.03 -5.67
C GLU A 19 -28.18 -3.33 -6.14
N VAL A 20 -27.69 -2.55 -7.11
CA VAL A 20 -26.32 -2.57 -7.58
C VAL A 20 -25.63 -1.27 -7.17
N VAL A 21 -24.62 -1.38 -6.32
CA VAL A 21 -23.77 -0.26 -5.92
C VAL A 21 -22.55 -0.18 -6.84
N HIS A 22 -22.46 0.88 -7.63
CA HIS A 22 -21.34 1.15 -8.53
C HIS A 22 -20.22 1.87 -7.76
N ALA A 23 -19.31 1.10 -7.15
CA ALA A 23 -18.24 1.63 -6.31
C ALA A 23 -17.09 2.26 -7.12
N LEU A 24 -16.80 1.74 -8.33
CA LEU A 24 -15.92 2.37 -9.32
C LEU A 24 -16.61 2.42 -10.68
N ARG A 25 -16.54 3.57 -11.35
CA ARG A 25 -17.34 3.89 -12.55
C ARG A 25 -16.46 4.22 -13.76
N GLY A 26 -15.56 3.31 -14.14
CA GLY A 26 -14.70 3.50 -15.31
C GLY A 26 -13.46 4.33 -15.03
N VAL A 27 -12.77 4.01 -13.95
CA VAL A 27 -11.54 4.70 -13.52
C VAL A 27 -10.37 4.32 -14.43
N SER A 28 -9.66 5.33 -14.97
CA SER A 28 -8.49 5.15 -15.83
C SER A 28 -7.36 6.08 -15.39
N PHE A 29 -6.20 5.52 -15.09
CA PHE A 29 -4.95 6.26 -14.84
C PHE A 29 -3.75 5.31 -14.89
N THR A 30 -2.55 5.89 -14.98
CA THR A 30 -1.27 5.18 -14.88
C THR A 30 -0.45 5.71 -13.72
N ILE A 31 0.40 4.87 -13.13
CA ILE A 31 1.43 5.27 -12.16
C ILE A 31 2.76 4.71 -12.63
N GLY A 32 3.75 5.59 -12.78
CA GLY A 32 5.10 5.24 -13.18
C GLY A 32 5.96 4.75 -12.02
N LYS A 33 7.05 4.08 -12.36
CA LYS A 33 8.04 3.66 -11.36
C LYS A 33 8.68 4.89 -10.69
N GLY A 34 8.74 4.87 -9.36
CA GLY A 34 9.31 5.95 -8.56
C GLY A 34 8.37 7.13 -8.32
N GLU A 35 7.10 7.07 -8.73
CA GLU A 35 6.13 8.11 -8.36
C GLU A 35 5.68 7.98 -6.90
N PHE A 36 5.44 9.11 -6.25
CA PHE A 36 4.69 9.18 -5.01
C PHE A 36 3.33 9.82 -5.29
N VAL A 37 2.29 9.01 -5.31
CA VAL A 37 0.93 9.42 -5.64
C VAL A 37 0.04 9.40 -4.40
N THR A 38 -0.75 10.47 -4.19
CA THR A 38 -1.79 10.48 -3.17
C THR A 38 -3.16 10.31 -3.81
N ILE A 39 -3.97 9.39 -3.28
CA ILE A 39 -5.37 9.19 -3.66
C ILE A 39 -6.26 9.81 -2.57
N MET A 40 -7.02 10.81 -2.96
CA MET A 40 -7.91 11.58 -2.09
C MET A 40 -9.39 11.41 -2.47
N GLY A 41 -10.26 11.80 -1.58
CA GLY A 41 -11.72 11.86 -1.80
C GLY A 41 -12.49 11.80 -0.48
N THR A 42 -13.76 12.15 -0.52
CA THR A 42 -14.67 12.09 0.63
C THR A 42 -14.96 10.64 1.07
N SER A 43 -15.55 10.45 2.24
CA SER A 43 -16.05 9.14 2.64
C SER A 43 -17.06 8.63 1.60
N GLY A 44 -17.00 7.34 1.28
CA GLY A 44 -17.87 6.74 0.25
C GLY A 44 -17.47 7.00 -1.21
N SER A 45 -16.41 7.76 -1.49
CA SER A 45 -16.00 8.07 -2.88
C SER A 45 -15.38 6.90 -3.66
N GLY A 46 -15.19 5.72 -3.04
CA GLY A 46 -14.61 4.54 -3.69
C GLY A 46 -13.12 4.29 -3.41
N LYS A 47 -12.46 5.08 -2.55
CA LYS A 47 -11.03 4.94 -2.24
C LYS A 47 -10.62 3.55 -1.76
N SER A 48 -11.35 3.00 -0.78
CA SER A 48 -11.05 1.66 -0.24
C SER A 48 -11.29 0.56 -1.29
N THR A 49 -12.31 0.72 -2.14
CA THR A 49 -12.55 -0.19 -3.27
C THR A 49 -11.41 -0.11 -4.28
N LEU A 50 -10.96 1.10 -4.62
CA LEU A 50 -9.82 1.30 -5.51
C LEU A 50 -8.55 0.70 -4.90
N LEU A 51 -8.27 0.96 -3.62
CA LEU A 51 -7.12 0.40 -2.91
C LEU A 51 -7.13 -1.13 -2.91
N ASN A 52 -8.29 -1.75 -2.63
CA ASN A 52 -8.45 -3.21 -2.67
C ASN A 52 -8.22 -3.77 -4.09
N THR A 53 -8.66 -3.05 -5.11
CA THR A 53 -8.42 -3.41 -6.52
C THR A 53 -6.94 -3.32 -6.84
N LEU A 54 -6.29 -2.18 -6.54
CA LEU A 54 -4.85 -1.98 -6.72
C LEU A 54 -4.03 -3.01 -5.95
N GLY A 55 -4.50 -3.35 -4.76
CA GLY A 55 -3.91 -4.35 -3.88
C GLY A 55 -4.09 -5.81 -4.30
N CYS A 56 -4.78 -6.09 -5.41
CA CYS A 56 -5.16 -7.45 -5.81
C CYS A 56 -5.93 -8.22 -4.72
N LEU A 57 -6.60 -7.51 -3.80
CA LEU A 57 -7.50 -8.08 -2.80
C LEU A 57 -8.89 -8.32 -3.38
N ASP A 58 -9.27 -7.48 -4.34
CA ASP A 58 -10.52 -7.57 -5.09
C ASP A 58 -10.25 -7.52 -6.60
N THR A 59 -11.25 -7.89 -7.39
CA THR A 59 -11.16 -7.98 -8.85
C THR A 59 -12.12 -6.98 -9.48
N PRO A 60 -11.73 -6.22 -10.51
CA PRO A 60 -12.65 -5.40 -11.28
C PRO A 60 -13.82 -6.20 -11.84
N THR A 61 -15.02 -5.64 -11.82
CA THR A 61 -16.19 -6.19 -12.53
C THR A 61 -15.98 -6.04 -14.04
N ASP A 62 -15.42 -4.90 -14.46
CA ASP A 62 -15.09 -4.60 -15.86
C ASP A 62 -13.85 -3.70 -15.97
N GLY A 63 -13.35 -3.52 -17.20
CA GLY A 63 -12.11 -2.81 -17.49
C GLY A 63 -10.87 -3.67 -17.35
N ALA A 64 -9.70 -3.08 -17.46
CA ALA A 64 -8.42 -3.76 -17.37
C ALA A 64 -7.54 -3.16 -16.27
N TYR A 65 -6.85 -4.03 -15.52
CA TYR A 65 -5.84 -3.66 -14.54
C TYR A 65 -4.54 -4.41 -14.79
N PHE A 66 -3.45 -3.66 -14.89
CA PHE A 66 -2.10 -4.20 -15.06
C PHE A 66 -1.21 -3.74 -13.90
N LEU A 67 -0.50 -4.70 -13.29
CA LEU A 67 0.51 -4.45 -12.25
C LEU A 67 1.87 -4.89 -12.76
N ASP A 68 2.81 -3.95 -12.90
CA ASP A 68 4.16 -4.16 -13.47
C ASP A 68 4.09 -4.89 -14.84
N GLY A 69 3.11 -4.49 -15.67
CA GLY A 69 2.83 -5.06 -16.99
C GLY A 69 2.05 -6.38 -16.98
N ILE A 70 1.70 -6.93 -15.81
CA ILE A 70 1.01 -8.22 -15.67
C ILE A 70 -0.50 -7.99 -15.58
N PRO A 71 -1.35 -8.59 -16.46
CA PRO A 71 -2.80 -8.44 -16.40
C PRO A 71 -3.39 -9.19 -15.21
N VAL A 72 -4.09 -8.45 -14.32
CA VAL A 72 -4.60 -8.99 -13.04
C VAL A 72 -5.98 -9.63 -13.19
N ARG A 73 -6.85 -9.12 -14.08
CA ARG A 73 -8.26 -9.52 -14.19
C ARG A 73 -8.44 -11.02 -14.50
N SER A 74 -7.55 -11.60 -15.32
CA SER A 74 -7.63 -13.02 -15.73
C SER A 74 -7.06 -13.99 -14.70
N MET A 75 -6.48 -13.51 -13.62
CA MET A 75 -5.82 -14.34 -12.61
C MET A 75 -6.82 -15.00 -11.66
N ASP A 76 -6.54 -16.25 -11.29
CA ASP A 76 -7.21 -16.92 -10.18
C ASP A 76 -6.77 -16.35 -8.81
N LYS A 77 -7.41 -16.83 -7.73
CA LYS A 77 -7.13 -16.36 -6.37
C LYS A 77 -5.67 -16.61 -5.93
N ASN A 78 -5.09 -17.75 -6.30
CA ASN A 78 -3.72 -18.12 -5.91
C ASN A 78 -2.69 -17.31 -6.69
N GLN A 79 -2.92 -17.10 -7.98
CA GLN A 79 -2.08 -16.26 -8.83
C GLN A 79 -2.07 -14.80 -8.31
N ARG A 80 -3.24 -14.24 -7.97
CA ARG A 80 -3.33 -12.90 -7.37
C ARG A 80 -2.63 -12.83 -6.01
N ALA A 81 -2.77 -13.85 -5.15
CA ALA A 81 -2.09 -13.90 -3.86
C ALA A 81 -0.56 -13.92 -4.03
N THR A 82 -0.06 -14.69 -4.99
CA THR A 82 1.37 -14.74 -5.32
C THR A 82 1.87 -13.40 -5.88
N LEU A 83 1.13 -12.81 -6.81
CA LEU A 83 1.46 -11.50 -7.38
C LEU A 83 1.48 -10.42 -6.30
N ARG A 84 0.45 -10.37 -5.45
CA ARG A 84 0.36 -9.46 -4.31
C ARG A 84 1.56 -9.59 -3.38
N ASN A 85 1.88 -10.82 -2.97
CA ASN A 85 3.02 -11.06 -2.08
C ASN A 85 4.35 -10.56 -2.65
N ARG A 86 4.56 -10.70 -3.96
CA ARG A 86 5.84 -10.35 -4.62
C ARG A 86 5.93 -8.87 -5.04
N LYS A 87 4.81 -8.24 -5.35
CA LYS A 87 4.78 -6.93 -6.02
C LYS A 87 4.21 -5.80 -5.17
N ILE A 88 3.50 -6.11 -4.09
CA ILE A 88 2.78 -5.12 -3.30
C ILE A 88 3.21 -5.18 -1.84
N GLY A 89 3.60 -4.04 -1.29
CA GLY A 89 3.76 -3.83 0.14
C GLY A 89 2.58 -3.06 0.71
N PHE A 90 1.87 -3.61 1.71
CA PHE A 90 0.76 -2.92 2.36
C PHE A 90 1.16 -2.30 3.68
N VAL A 91 0.74 -1.05 3.89
CA VAL A 91 0.82 -0.32 5.15
C VAL A 91 -0.57 0.16 5.52
N PHE A 92 -1.13 -0.32 6.63
CA PHE A 92 -2.50 -0.02 7.07
C PHE A 92 -2.52 0.96 8.25
N GLN A 93 -3.61 1.68 8.42
CA GLN A 93 -3.86 2.58 9.54
C GLN A 93 -3.75 1.87 10.90
N ASN A 94 -4.28 0.65 11.02
CA ASN A 94 -4.27 -0.13 12.26
C ASN A 94 -3.04 -1.06 12.39
N TYR A 95 -1.95 -0.77 11.64
CA TYR A 95 -0.70 -1.54 11.61
C TYR A 95 -0.87 -3.01 11.18
N ASN A 96 -1.93 -3.68 11.57
CA ASN A 96 -2.25 -5.09 11.31
C ASN A 96 -1.08 -6.04 11.66
N LEU A 97 -0.43 -5.77 12.80
CA LEU A 97 0.60 -6.63 13.34
C LEU A 97 -0.02 -7.79 14.11
N LEU A 98 0.61 -8.95 14.05
CA LEU A 98 0.24 -10.08 14.89
C LEU A 98 0.66 -9.80 16.35
N PRO A 99 -0.28 -9.75 17.32
CA PRO A 99 0.01 -9.19 18.65
C PRO A 99 0.90 -10.08 19.52
N LYS A 100 0.93 -11.40 19.24
CA LYS A 100 1.73 -12.38 20.02
C LYS A 100 3.11 -12.63 19.47
N THR A 101 3.45 -12.04 18.31
CA THR A 101 4.72 -12.19 17.61
C THR A 101 5.61 -10.98 17.82
N THR A 102 6.91 -11.17 17.68
CA THR A 102 7.92 -10.10 17.74
C THR A 102 7.92 -9.23 16.48
N ALA A 103 8.60 -8.09 16.52
CA ALA A 103 8.76 -7.22 15.35
C ALA A 103 9.38 -7.97 14.17
N VAL A 104 10.45 -8.71 14.40
CA VAL A 104 11.12 -9.47 13.33
C VAL A 104 10.24 -10.58 12.78
N GLU A 105 9.49 -11.32 13.61
CA GLU A 105 8.54 -12.34 13.15
C GLU A 105 7.41 -11.73 12.31
N ASN A 106 6.90 -10.56 12.68
CA ASN A 106 5.92 -9.84 11.85
C ASN A 106 6.48 -9.47 10.47
N VAL A 107 7.75 -9.05 10.40
CA VAL A 107 8.39 -8.69 9.13
C VAL A 107 8.77 -9.92 8.32
N GLU A 108 9.04 -11.06 8.93
CA GLU A 108 9.29 -12.35 8.25
C GLU A 108 8.04 -12.92 7.54
N LEU A 109 6.82 -12.58 7.99
CA LEU A 109 5.58 -13.18 7.49
C LEU A 109 5.45 -13.21 5.96
N PRO A 110 5.65 -12.11 5.21
CA PRO A 110 5.56 -12.15 3.77
C PRO A 110 6.58 -13.07 3.10
N LEU A 111 7.75 -13.26 3.72
CA LEU A 111 8.81 -14.12 3.20
C LEU A 111 8.51 -15.62 3.36
N LEU A 112 7.61 -16.01 4.29
CA LEU A 112 7.16 -17.41 4.45
C LEU A 112 6.47 -17.95 3.19
N TYR A 113 5.84 -17.08 2.40
CA TYR A 113 5.17 -17.43 1.14
C TYR A 113 6.10 -17.38 -0.07
N ASN A 114 7.40 -17.11 0.13
CA ASN A 114 8.39 -17.10 -0.94
C ASN A 114 9.36 -18.29 -0.74
N PRO A 115 9.22 -19.37 -1.54
CA PRO A 115 10.05 -20.56 -1.37
C PRO A 115 11.54 -20.36 -1.73
N ALA A 116 11.89 -19.21 -2.31
CA ALA A 116 13.28 -18.91 -2.67
C ALA A 116 14.20 -18.63 -1.46
N TYR A 117 13.63 -18.39 -0.26
CA TYR A 117 14.42 -18.03 0.93
C TYR A 117 14.39 -19.14 1.98
N SER A 118 15.59 -19.52 2.45
CA SER A 118 15.75 -20.34 3.65
C SER A 118 15.32 -19.57 4.93
N SER A 119 15.13 -20.28 6.04
CA SER A 119 14.77 -19.65 7.32
C SER A 119 15.78 -18.60 7.78
N VAL A 120 17.08 -18.86 7.59
CA VAL A 120 18.16 -17.92 7.90
C VAL A 120 18.04 -16.66 7.04
N GLN A 121 17.91 -16.82 5.73
CA GLN A 121 17.79 -15.70 4.79
C GLN A 121 16.53 -14.84 5.08
N ARG A 122 15.41 -15.45 5.44
CA ARG A 122 14.20 -14.72 5.83
C ARG A 122 14.46 -13.86 7.06
N ARG A 123 15.11 -14.45 8.07
CA ARG A 123 15.48 -13.75 9.30
C ARG A 123 16.39 -12.57 9.05
N ASP A 124 17.44 -12.77 8.26
CA ASP A 124 18.41 -11.72 7.92
C ASP A 124 17.74 -10.56 7.18
N LYS A 125 16.91 -10.85 6.17
CA LYS A 125 16.13 -9.83 5.45
C LYS A 125 15.18 -9.04 6.37
N ALA A 126 14.51 -9.71 7.30
CA ALA A 126 13.61 -9.05 8.23
C ALA A 126 14.38 -8.14 9.21
N VAL A 127 15.54 -8.56 9.68
CA VAL A 127 16.43 -7.75 10.52
C VAL A 127 16.93 -6.53 9.75
N GLU A 128 17.35 -6.71 8.50
CA GLU A 128 17.80 -5.61 7.63
C GLU A 128 16.66 -4.59 7.39
N ALA A 129 15.46 -5.06 7.07
CA ALA A 129 14.30 -4.20 6.89
C ALA A 129 13.93 -3.41 8.15
N LEU A 130 14.02 -4.01 9.35
CA LEU A 130 13.81 -3.32 10.61
C LEU A 130 14.90 -2.29 10.92
N ARG A 131 16.15 -2.58 10.61
CA ARG A 131 17.27 -1.60 10.73
C ARG A 131 17.05 -0.41 9.80
N ALA A 132 16.60 -0.65 8.58
CA ALA A 132 16.34 0.41 7.59
C ALA A 132 15.26 1.41 8.04
N VAL A 133 14.34 0.99 8.91
CA VAL A 133 13.31 1.87 9.50
C VAL A 133 13.66 2.36 10.91
N GLY A 134 14.89 2.13 11.39
CA GLY A 134 15.38 2.61 12.68
C GLY A 134 14.92 1.78 13.89
N LEU A 135 14.65 0.48 13.70
CA LEU A 135 14.18 -0.44 14.76
C LEU A 135 15.14 -1.61 15.01
N GLY A 136 16.46 -1.42 14.75
CA GLY A 136 17.46 -2.47 14.94
C GLY A 136 17.64 -2.93 16.39
N ASP A 137 17.29 -2.11 17.38
CA ASP A 137 17.31 -2.39 18.82
C ASP A 137 15.98 -2.99 19.34
N ARG A 138 14.93 -3.09 18.49
CA ARG A 138 13.58 -3.51 18.85
C ARG A 138 13.15 -4.84 18.24
N LEU A 139 14.06 -5.61 17.67
CA LEU A 139 13.77 -6.84 16.92
C LEU A 139 12.88 -7.84 17.66
N GLN A 140 13.11 -8.00 18.97
CA GLN A 140 12.40 -8.98 19.83
C GLN A 140 11.18 -8.38 20.54
N HIS A 141 10.89 -7.09 20.39
CA HIS A 141 9.73 -6.46 21.03
C HIS A 141 8.43 -6.91 20.36
N ARG A 142 7.40 -7.12 21.16
CA ARG A 142 6.03 -7.38 20.71
C ARG A 142 5.27 -6.08 20.54
N SER A 143 4.14 -6.10 19.83
CA SER A 143 3.34 -4.89 19.57
C SER A 143 2.90 -4.15 20.83
N ASN A 144 2.58 -4.88 21.91
CA ASN A 144 2.23 -4.29 23.22
C ASN A 144 3.41 -3.64 23.97
N GLN A 145 4.62 -3.77 23.48
CA GLN A 145 5.84 -3.17 24.02
C GLN A 145 6.36 -2.02 23.15
N MET A 146 5.57 -1.61 22.15
CA MET A 146 5.95 -0.58 21.17
C MET A 146 4.95 0.58 21.15
N SER A 147 5.45 1.78 20.85
CA SER A 147 4.59 2.94 20.56
C SER A 147 3.89 2.77 19.21
N GLY A 148 2.83 3.57 18.95
CA GLY A 148 2.12 3.59 17.66
C GLY A 148 3.06 3.84 16.48
N GLY A 149 3.99 4.78 16.59
CA GLY A 149 4.98 5.06 15.56
C GLY A 149 5.97 3.91 15.34
N GLN A 150 6.38 3.21 16.41
CA GLN A 150 7.21 2.01 16.28
C GLN A 150 6.46 0.87 15.59
N MET A 151 5.20 0.64 15.95
CA MET A 151 4.33 -0.34 15.28
C MET A 151 4.14 -0.02 13.80
N GLN A 152 3.97 1.26 13.45
CA GLN A 152 3.87 1.69 12.06
C GLN A 152 5.17 1.47 11.28
N ARG A 153 6.33 1.74 11.88
CA ARG A 153 7.64 1.44 11.28
C ARG A 153 7.82 -0.07 11.06
N VAL A 154 7.35 -0.94 11.98
CA VAL A 154 7.33 -2.41 11.75
C VAL A 154 6.44 -2.76 10.56
N ALA A 155 5.25 -2.16 10.43
CA ALA A 155 4.35 -2.38 9.30
C ALA A 155 4.98 -1.94 7.97
N ILE A 156 5.72 -0.82 7.97
CA ILE A 156 6.49 -0.33 6.80
C ILE A 156 7.62 -1.32 6.47
N ALA A 157 8.41 -1.77 7.46
CA ALA A 157 9.46 -2.77 7.24
C ALA A 157 8.90 -4.07 6.63
N ARG A 158 7.76 -4.55 7.14
CA ARG A 158 7.04 -5.71 6.60
C ARG A 158 6.60 -5.48 5.15
N ALA A 159 6.15 -4.28 4.81
CA ALA A 159 5.76 -3.94 3.45
C ALA A 159 6.95 -3.97 2.48
N LEU A 160 8.14 -3.61 2.95
CA LEU A 160 9.37 -3.50 2.15
C LEU A 160 10.12 -4.82 1.94
N VAL A 161 9.92 -5.82 2.80
CA VAL A 161 10.81 -6.99 2.95
C VAL A 161 10.94 -7.85 1.69
N ASN A 162 9.91 -7.88 0.84
CA ASN A 162 9.89 -8.59 -0.47
C ASN A 162 10.36 -7.72 -1.64
N ASP A 163 10.88 -6.51 -1.40
CA ASP A 163 11.26 -5.55 -2.44
C ASP A 163 10.12 -5.28 -3.46
N PRO A 164 8.96 -4.79 -3.01
CA PRO A 164 7.77 -4.67 -3.84
C PRO A 164 7.93 -3.61 -4.94
N ALA A 165 7.16 -3.78 -6.04
CA ALA A 165 7.08 -2.79 -7.11
C ALA A 165 6.33 -1.52 -6.69
N VAL A 166 5.38 -1.65 -5.73
CA VAL A 166 4.58 -0.54 -5.20
C VAL A 166 4.26 -0.75 -3.71
N ILE A 167 4.28 0.35 -2.95
CA ILE A 167 3.83 0.42 -1.56
C ILE A 167 2.44 1.07 -1.57
N LEU A 168 1.44 0.38 -1.02
CA LEU A 168 0.08 0.88 -0.83
C LEU A 168 -0.10 1.24 0.65
N ALA A 169 -0.25 2.51 0.96
CA ALA A 169 -0.44 3.03 2.30
C ALA A 169 -1.87 3.54 2.48
N ASP A 170 -2.65 2.88 3.34
CA ASP A 170 -4.02 3.23 3.66
C ASP A 170 -4.07 3.99 4.98
N GLU A 171 -4.27 5.29 4.92
CA GLU A 171 -4.32 6.20 6.08
C GLU A 171 -3.20 5.93 7.11
N ALA A 172 -1.99 5.68 6.62
CA ALA A 172 -0.87 5.16 7.41
C ALA A 172 -0.41 6.05 8.59
N THR A 173 -0.97 7.25 8.73
CA THR A 173 -0.71 8.17 9.85
C THR A 173 -1.95 8.47 10.68
N GLY A 174 -3.12 7.93 10.33
CA GLY A 174 -4.41 8.30 10.93
C GLY A 174 -4.55 7.98 12.42
N ASN A 175 -3.79 7.03 12.96
CA ASN A 175 -3.80 6.65 14.39
C ASN A 175 -2.58 7.17 15.17
N LEU A 176 -1.85 8.12 14.61
CA LEU A 176 -0.64 8.68 15.21
C LEU A 176 -0.86 10.13 15.66
N ASP A 177 -0.14 10.54 16.68
CA ASP A 177 -0.05 11.96 17.02
C ASP A 177 0.67 12.74 15.91
N THR A 178 0.52 14.06 15.91
CA THR A 178 1.04 14.95 14.86
C THR A 178 2.56 14.76 14.65
N ARG A 179 3.36 14.72 15.71
CA ARG A 179 4.81 14.59 15.62
C ARG A 179 5.21 13.25 15.00
N THR A 180 4.64 12.18 15.52
CA THR A 180 4.90 10.82 15.03
C THR A 180 4.43 10.65 13.57
N SER A 181 3.31 11.29 13.19
CA SER A 181 2.83 11.34 11.81
C SER A 181 3.86 11.94 10.86
N PHE A 182 4.47 13.09 11.24
CA PHE A 182 5.55 13.69 10.46
C PHE A 182 6.78 12.79 10.35
N GLU A 183 7.18 12.12 11.43
CA GLU A 183 8.31 11.19 11.39
C GLU A 183 8.06 10.02 10.41
N VAL A 184 6.83 9.51 10.35
CA VAL A 184 6.42 8.46 9.40
C VAL A 184 6.38 9.02 7.97
N LEU A 185 5.89 10.24 7.75
CA LEU A 185 5.90 10.88 6.42
C LEU A 185 7.32 11.12 5.92
N VAL A 186 8.24 11.56 6.79
CA VAL A 186 9.66 11.68 6.45
C VAL A 186 10.24 10.34 5.99
N LEU A 187 9.88 9.22 6.66
CA LEU A 187 10.30 7.90 6.22
C LEU A 187 9.76 7.57 4.82
N PHE A 188 8.49 7.87 4.51
CA PHE A 188 7.93 7.69 3.16
C PHE A 188 8.67 8.56 2.12
N GLN A 189 9.04 9.80 2.47
CA GLN A 189 9.85 10.66 1.59
C GLN A 189 11.24 10.07 1.31
N GLN A 190 11.90 9.51 2.34
CA GLN A 190 13.18 8.82 2.18
C GLN A 190 13.05 7.59 1.26
N LEU A 191 11.98 6.81 1.40
CA LEU A 191 11.68 5.67 0.53
C LEU A 191 11.43 6.13 -0.91
N HIS A 192 10.69 7.22 -1.11
CA HIS A 192 10.47 7.82 -2.43
C HIS A 192 11.79 8.30 -3.06
N ALA A 193 12.61 9.02 -2.30
CA ALA A 193 13.93 9.47 -2.75
C ALA A 193 14.86 8.30 -3.11
N ALA A 194 14.67 7.13 -2.48
CA ALA A 194 15.35 5.88 -2.84
C ALA A 194 14.73 5.16 -4.07
N GLY A 195 13.78 5.81 -4.77
CA GLY A 195 13.17 5.32 -6.01
C GLY A 195 11.99 4.35 -5.81
N ARG A 196 11.42 4.27 -4.60
CA ARG A 196 10.22 3.45 -4.35
C ARG A 196 8.98 4.12 -4.91
N THR A 197 8.09 3.33 -5.51
CA THR A 197 6.76 3.77 -5.94
C THR A 197 5.82 3.69 -4.76
N ILE A 198 5.12 4.79 -4.44
CA ILE A 198 4.26 4.89 -3.26
C ILE A 198 2.89 5.39 -3.68
N ILE A 199 1.84 4.72 -3.22
CA ILE A 199 0.46 5.18 -3.30
C ILE A 199 -0.06 5.37 -1.89
N PHE A 200 -0.38 6.60 -1.53
CA PHE A 200 -0.89 6.95 -0.22
C PHE A 200 -2.37 7.31 -0.32
N VAL A 201 -3.24 6.57 0.34
CA VAL A 201 -4.67 6.89 0.42
C VAL A 201 -4.91 7.68 1.70
N THR A 202 -5.50 8.86 1.57
CA THR A 202 -5.81 9.71 2.72
C THR A 202 -6.97 10.67 2.41
N HIS A 203 -7.62 11.15 3.46
CA HIS A 203 -8.55 12.27 3.38
C HIS A 203 -7.92 13.58 3.90
N ASN A 204 -6.67 13.54 4.38
CA ASN A 204 -5.95 14.72 4.88
C ASN A 204 -5.21 15.45 3.74
N PRO A 205 -5.61 16.71 3.41
CA PRO A 205 -4.98 17.47 2.32
C PRO A 205 -3.53 17.88 2.61
N GLU A 206 -3.12 17.95 3.89
CA GLU A 206 -1.74 18.25 4.22
C GLU A 206 -0.78 17.16 3.77
N ILE A 207 -1.20 15.90 3.85
CA ILE A 207 -0.40 14.75 3.40
C ILE A 207 -0.22 14.78 1.87
N ALA A 208 -1.22 15.24 1.14
CA ALA A 208 -1.17 15.35 -0.32
C ALA A 208 -0.01 16.26 -0.82
N ARG A 209 0.42 17.22 -0.01
CA ARG A 209 1.55 18.10 -0.33
C ARG A 209 2.91 17.38 -0.37
N TYR A 210 3.00 16.19 0.22
CA TYR A 210 4.21 15.37 0.22
C TYR A 210 4.33 14.44 -0.99
N SER A 211 3.27 14.33 -1.80
CA SER A 211 3.28 13.50 -3.01
C SER A 211 3.64 14.31 -4.25
N SER A 212 4.15 13.65 -5.27
CA SER A 212 4.45 14.27 -6.57
C SER A 212 3.21 14.46 -7.44
N ARG A 213 2.11 13.75 -7.13
CA ARG A 213 0.86 13.81 -7.88
C ARG A 213 -0.33 13.42 -7.02
N ASN A 214 -1.46 14.12 -7.23
CA ASN A 214 -2.71 13.87 -6.53
C ASN A 214 -3.78 13.31 -7.47
N ILE A 215 -4.45 12.26 -7.06
CA ILE A 215 -5.61 11.65 -7.73
C ILE A 215 -6.83 11.86 -6.83
N THR A 216 -7.85 12.56 -7.30
CA THR A 216 -9.07 12.81 -6.55
C THR A 216 -10.21 11.95 -7.06
N LEU A 217 -10.84 11.18 -6.15
CA LEU A 217 -12.02 10.37 -6.41
C LEU A 217 -13.27 10.99 -5.80
N ARG A 218 -14.36 10.95 -6.56
CA ARG A 218 -15.70 11.31 -6.09
C ARG A 218 -16.73 10.39 -6.72
N ASP A 219 -17.62 9.79 -5.90
CA ASP A 219 -18.73 8.94 -6.32
C ASP A 219 -18.31 7.82 -7.31
N GLY A 220 -17.15 7.21 -7.07
CA GLY A 220 -16.57 6.16 -7.90
C GLY A 220 -15.92 6.62 -9.20
N CYS A 221 -15.85 7.93 -9.45
CA CYS A 221 -15.24 8.52 -10.64
C CYS A 221 -13.92 9.21 -10.29
N LEU A 222 -13.03 9.26 -11.27
CA LEU A 222 -11.85 10.11 -11.24
C LEU A 222 -12.29 11.55 -11.54
N LEU A 223 -12.07 12.47 -10.61
CA LEU A 223 -12.38 13.89 -10.84
C LEU A 223 -11.19 14.63 -11.44
N TYR A 224 -10.02 14.40 -10.89
CA TYR A 224 -8.84 15.20 -11.24
C TYR A 224 -7.53 14.47 -10.92
N THR A 225 -6.53 14.70 -11.76
CA THR A 225 -5.12 14.36 -11.47
C THR A 225 -4.32 15.64 -11.63
N SER A 226 -3.68 16.14 -10.56
CA SER A 226 -2.77 17.29 -10.61
C SER A 226 -1.36 16.84 -10.27
N ASP A 227 -0.39 17.42 -10.94
CA ASP A 227 0.98 17.40 -10.48
C ASP A 227 1.09 18.31 -9.24
N ALA A 228 1.91 17.98 -8.26
CA ALA A 228 1.99 18.70 -6.98
C ALA A 228 2.60 20.11 -7.07
N ALA A 229 2.84 20.60 -8.30
CA ALA A 229 3.46 21.90 -8.60
C ALA A 229 2.47 23.00 -9.04
N ASP A 230 1.13 22.71 -9.06
CA ASP A 230 0.09 23.70 -9.38
C ASP A 230 -0.68 24.15 -8.14
#